data_9a9e4da2d3ee273c58233843879ada59
#
_entry.id   9a9e4da2d3ee273c58233843879ada59
#
_cell.length_a   1.000
_cell.length_b   1.000
_cell.length_c   1.000
_cell.angle_alpha   90.00
_cell.angle_beta   90.00
_cell.angle_gamma   90.00
#
_symmetry.space_group_name_H-M   'P 1'
#
loop_
_entity.id
_entity.type
_entity.pdbx_description
1 polymer ?
#
loop_
_entity_poly.entity_id
_entity_poly.type
_entity_poly.pdbx_seq_one_letter_code
_entity_poly.pdbx_strand_id
1 'polypeptide(L)'
;MKAADKNLAPIGTIAQVHGPVVDIACALLPPLHRALVSRLNHETYTFEVHQHLDEKHVRAITLHRTGGLCRGMPIFDTGSSVHVPVSPDCLSRLLNIFGEPLDGKPPLTGDGYRNIIAKPAPLHRAKAATEVLETGIKVIDLLCPFIRGGKTGLFGGAGVGKTVLIMEFMHAVAKLHQGVSVFAGVGERIREGHELWREMENAGVMPHALMVFGQMDESPGVRFRVGMTALTYAEYLRDTTRKEVLFLMDNAYRFVQAGSEISGLLGRMPATVGYQPTLISEVSELEERIMSTTSGDITSVQAVYVPADDMTDPAVSAILN
;
A
#
# COMPACT_ATOMS: atom_id res chain seq x y z
N MET A 1 -10.12 -2.37 11.88
CA MET A 1 -10.67 -3.74 11.73
C MET A 1 -11.78 -3.91 12.74
N LYS A 2 -13.05 -4.26 12.33
CA LYS A 2 -14.10 -4.57 13.33
C LYS A 2 -13.52 -5.64 14.25
N ALA A 3 -13.58 -5.42 15.56
CA ALA A 3 -13.19 -6.41 16.54
C ALA A 3 -13.89 -7.73 16.17
N ALA A 4 -13.09 -8.74 15.79
CA ALA A 4 -13.65 -10.07 15.58
C ALA A 4 -14.49 -10.41 16.80
N ASP A 5 -15.73 -10.81 16.57
CA ASP A 5 -16.69 -11.10 17.62
C ASP A 5 -16.03 -11.90 18.74
N LYS A 6 -16.27 -11.54 19.98
CA LYS A 6 -15.69 -12.20 21.17
C LYS A 6 -16.03 -13.69 21.29
N ASN A 7 -16.89 -14.20 20.39
CA ASN A 7 -17.42 -15.56 20.40
C ASN A 7 -16.93 -16.48 19.26
N LEU A 8 -15.93 -16.05 18.46
CA LEU A 8 -15.36 -16.95 17.43
C LEU A 8 -14.49 -18.03 18.08
N ALA A 9 -14.73 -19.28 17.74
CA ALA A 9 -13.85 -20.37 18.12
C ALA A 9 -12.51 -20.23 17.34
N PRO A 10 -11.37 -20.54 17.98
CA PRO A 10 -10.09 -20.51 17.30
C PRO A 10 -10.05 -21.58 16.19
N ILE A 11 -9.55 -21.23 15.02
CA ILE A 11 -9.39 -22.16 13.89
C ILE A 11 -8.10 -22.97 14.00
N GLY A 12 -7.17 -22.54 14.85
CA GLY A 12 -5.86 -23.15 15.01
C GLY A 12 -5.00 -22.46 16.05
N THR A 13 -3.71 -22.79 16.06
CA THR A 13 -2.72 -22.21 16.96
C THR A 13 -1.41 -21.93 16.24
N ILE A 14 -0.60 -21.01 16.75
CA ILE A 14 0.76 -20.79 16.29
C ILE A 14 1.60 -22.03 16.54
N ALA A 15 2.13 -22.62 15.50
CA ALA A 15 3.04 -23.78 15.57
C ALA A 15 4.50 -23.34 15.70
N GLN A 16 4.93 -22.34 14.90
CA GLN A 16 6.30 -21.81 14.91
C GLN A 16 6.30 -20.32 14.57
N VAL A 17 7.30 -19.58 15.07
CA VAL A 17 7.53 -18.15 14.77
C VAL A 17 8.95 -18.00 14.23
N HIS A 18 9.10 -17.49 13.02
CA HIS A 18 10.37 -17.24 12.34
C HIS A 18 10.50 -15.78 11.93
N GLY A 19 10.82 -14.89 12.89
CA GLY A 19 10.76 -13.45 12.64
C GLY A 19 9.36 -13.04 12.19
N PRO A 20 9.20 -12.35 11.04
CA PRO A 20 7.88 -11.92 10.57
C PRO A 20 7.04 -13.03 9.90
N VAL A 21 7.54 -14.25 9.83
CA VAL A 21 6.80 -15.41 9.30
C VAL A 21 6.35 -16.30 10.44
N VAL A 22 5.11 -16.76 10.38
CA VAL A 22 4.47 -17.59 11.39
C VAL A 22 3.83 -18.80 10.73
N ASP A 23 4.18 -19.99 11.20
CA ASP A 23 3.51 -21.23 10.80
C ASP A 23 2.37 -21.52 11.77
N ILE A 24 1.19 -21.77 11.25
CA ILE A 24 -0.06 -21.91 11.99
C ILE A 24 -0.63 -23.29 11.70
N ALA A 25 -0.87 -24.06 12.77
CA ALA A 25 -1.59 -25.33 12.68
C ALA A 25 -3.09 -25.08 12.72
N CYS A 26 -3.82 -25.52 11.69
CA CYS A 26 -5.26 -25.31 11.51
C CYS A 26 -5.98 -26.65 11.32
N ALA A 27 -7.19 -26.76 11.87
CA ALA A 27 -8.06 -27.91 11.60
C ALA A 27 -8.62 -27.87 10.16
N LEU A 28 -8.92 -26.68 9.66
CA LEU A 28 -9.33 -26.40 8.29
C LEU A 28 -8.45 -25.27 7.76
N LEU A 29 -7.82 -25.48 6.59
CA LEU A 29 -6.92 -24.49 6.02
C LEU A 29 -7.68 -23.26 5.51
N PRO A 30 -7.34 -22.06 6.00
CA PRO A 30 -7.87 -20.81 5.44
C PRO A 30 -7.31 -20.56 4.04
N PRO A 31 -8.07 -19.91 3.15
CA PRO A 31 -7.60 -19.59 1.80
C PRO A 31 -6.42 -18.61 1.83
N LEU A 32 -5.65 -18.55 0.74
CA LEU A 32 -4.57 -17.58 0.58
C LEU A 32 -5.10 -16.15 0.73
N HIS A 33 -4.26 -15.26 1.24
CA HIS A 33 -4.58 -13.86 1.55
C HIS A 33 -5.66 -13.64 2.61
N ARG A 34 -6.09 -14.70 3.30
CA ARG A 34 -6.96 -14.57 4.45
C ARG A 34 -6.24 -13.84 5.59
N ALA A 35 -6.91 -12.86 6.18
CA ALA A 35 -6.45 -12.23 7.39
C ALA A 35 -6.84 -13.06 8.61
N LEU A 36 -5.85 -13.46 9.39
CA LEU A 36 -6.01 -14.17 10.64
C LEU A 36 -5.58 -13.25 11.79
N VAL A 37 -6.14 -13.43 12.97
CA VAL A 37 -5.79 -12.61 14.14
C VAL A 37 -5.49 -13.47 15.35
N SER A 38 -4.56 -12.98 16.18
CA SER A 38 -4.33 -13.45 17.55
C SER A 38 -4.37 -12.28 18.51
N ARG A 39 -4.66 -12.52 19.76
CA ARG A 39 -4.74 -11.48 20.81
C ARG A 39 -3.87 -11.81 22.00
N LEU A 40 -3.08 -10.86 22.42
CA LEU A 40 -2.23 -10.95 23.58
C LEU A 40 -2.24 -9.60 24.32
N ASN A 41 -2.56 -9.57 25.61
CA ASN A 41 -2.45 -8.39 26.47
C ASN A 41 -3.10 -7.11 25.87
N HIS A 42 -4.30 -7.22 25.30
CA HIS A 42 -5.04 -6.15 24.58
C HIS A 42 -4.47 -5.76 23.21
N GLU A 43 -3.35 -6.33 22.77
CA GLU A 43 -2.83 -6.16 21.44
C GLU A 43 -3.43 -7.19 20.48
N THR A 44 -3.70 -6.76 19.25
CA THR A 44 -4.19 -7.64 18.17
C THR A 44 -3.09 -7.79 17.14
N TYR A 45 -2.67 -9.01 16.90
CA TYR A 45 -1.70 -9.36 15.85
C TYR A 45 -2.44 -9.87 14.64
N THR A 46 -2.19 -9.28 13.50
CA THR A 46 -2.79 -9.68 12.22
C THR A 46 -1.78 -10.41 11.37
N PHE A 47 -2.19 -11.53 10.81
CA PHE A 47 -1.40 -12.39 9.93
C PHE A 47 -2.10 -12.52 8.59
N GLU A 48 -1.36 -12.55 7.51
CA GLU A 48 -1.87 -12.82 6.17
C GLU A 48 -1.35 -14.17 5.68
N VAL A 49 -2.24 -15.06 5.27
CA VAL A 49 -1.90 -16.40 4.76
C VAL A 49 -1.26 -16.28 3.38
N HIS A 50 -0.04 -16.80 3.23
CA HIS A 50 0.70 -16.76 1.96
C HIS A 50 0.95 -18.13 1.35
N GLN A 51 0.93 -19.19 2.13
CA GLN A 51 1.26 -20.52 1.63
C GLN A 51 0.58 -21.61 2.49
N HIS A 52 0.09 -22.66 1.85
CA HIS A 52 -0.23 -23.91 2.51
C HIS A 52 1.03 -24.80 2.52
N LEU A 53 1.47 -25.22 3.69
CA LEU A 53 2.67 -26.07 3.84
C LEU A 53 2.32 -27.55 3.67
N ASP A 54 1.20 -27.96 4.26
CA ASP A 54 0.63 -29.29 4.20
C ASP A 54 -0.89 -29.25 4.48
N GLU A 55 -1.53 -30.38 4.72
CA GLU A 55 -2.97 -30.49 4.96
C GLU A 55 -3.45 -29.83 6.27
N LYS A 56 -2.55 -29.44 7.17
CA LYS A 56 -2.85 -28.89 8.50
C LYS A 56 -2.10 -27.63 8.85
N HIS A 57 -1.15 -27.20 8.02
CA HIS A 57 -0.32 -26.05 8.33
C HIS A 57 -0.35 -25.02 7.20
N VAL A 58 -0.51 -23.77 7.60
CA VAL A 58 -0.33 -22.61 6.72
C VAL A 58 0.85 -21.79 7.20
N ARG A 59 1.51 -21.13 6.24
CA ARG A 59 2.51 -20.13 6.50
C ARG A 59 1.91 -18.75 6.23
N ALA A 60 1.99 -17.89 7.24
CA ALA A 60 1.45 -16.54 7.21
C ALA A 60 2.55 -15.53 7.52
N ILE A 61 2.38 -14.33 7.00
CA ILE A 61 3.23 -13.17 7.30
C ILE A 61 2.51 -12.28 8.29
N THR A 62 3.24 -11.85 9.33
CA THR A 62 2.69 -10.89 10.28
C THR A 62 2.70 -9.48 9.71
N LEU A 63 1.60 -8.79 9.91
CA LEU A 63 1.44 -7.37 9.60
C LEU A 63 1.67 -6.48 10.82
N HIS A 64 2.39 -7.00 11.82
CA HIS A 64 2.82 -6.31 13.04
C HIS A 64 4.23 -6.73 13.41
N ARG A 65 4.82 -6.10 14.41
CA ARG A 65 6.04 -6.60 15.05
C ARG A 65 5.75 -7.90 15.78
N THR A 66 6.68 -8.83 15.76
CA THR A 66 6.49 -10.18 16.33
C THR A 66 6.82 -10.30 17.82
N GLY A 67 7.21 -9.21 18.44
CA GLY A 67 7.48 -9.21 19.89
C GLY A 67 6.27 -9.72 20.68
N GLY A 68 6.49 -10.70 21.55
CA GLY A 68 5.42 -11.29 22.36
C GLY A 68 4.69 -12.48 21.75
N LEU A 69 4.87 -12.79 20.47
CA LEU A 69 4.26 -13.98 19.86
C LEU A 69 4.89 -15.26 20.42
N CYS A 70 4.05 -16.21 20.81
CA CYS A 70 4.46 -17.49 21.35
C CYS A 70 3.77 -18.64 20.65
N ARG A 71 4.45 -19.79 20.61
CA ARG A 71 3.86 -21.05 20.17
C ARG A 71 2.64 -21.40 21.04
N GLY A 72 1.59 -21.94 20.42
CA GLY A 72 0.35 -22.32 21.10
C GLY A 72 -0.68 -21.20 21.22
N MET A 73 -0.36 -19.96 20.83
CA MET A 73 -1.35 -18.86 20.84
C MET A 73 -2.51 -19.18 19.91
N PRO A 74 -3.76 -18.91 20.33
CA PRO A 74 -4.93 -19.17 19.51
C PRO A 74 -5.01 -18.22 18.32
N ILE A 75 -5.44 -18.74 17.17
CA ILE A 75 -5.63 -18.00 15.92
C ILE A 75 -7.10 -18.01 15.55
N PHE A 76 -7.62 -16.86 15.17
CA PHE A 76 -8.99 -16.65 14.74
C PHE A 76 -9.04 -16.19 13.29
N ASP A 77 -10.01 -16.71 12.53
CA ASP A 77 -10.25 -16.27 11.15
C ASP A 77 -11.15 -15.04 11.15
N THR A 78 -10.74 -13.98 10.44
CA THR A 78 -11.57 -12.77 10.27
C THR A 78 -12.67 -12.94 9.22
N GLY A 79 -12.65 -14.02 8.46
CA GLY A 79 -13.60 -14.27 7.37
C GLY A 79 -13.30 -13.55 6.06
N SER A 80 -12.28 -12.66 6.02
CA SER A 80 -11.93 -11.86 4.85
C SER A 80 -10.42 -11.66 4.74
N SER A 81 -9.95 -11.08 3.64
CA SER A 81 -8.61 -10.50 3.56
C SER A 81 -8.53 -9.20 4.40
N VAL A 82 -7.34 -8.61 4.50
CA VAL A 82 -7.18 -7.32 5.17
C VAL A 82 -8.07 -6.28 4.50
N HIS A 83 -8.81 -5.54 5.31
CA HIS A 83 -9.72 -4.50 4.86
C HIS A 83 -9.56 -3.22 5.69
N VAL A 84 -9.87 -2.09 5.07
CA VAL A 84 -9.76 -0.76 5.69
C VAL A 84 -11.13 -0.09 5.75
N PRO A 85 -11.39 0.70 6.81
CA PRO A 85 -12.58 1.54 6.86
C PRO A 85 -12.49 2.62 5.78
N VAL A 86 -13.57 2.85 5.05
CA VAL A 86 -13.65 3.91 4.05
C VAL A 86 -14.73 4.92 4.45
N SER A 87 -14.41 6.20 4.31
CA SER A 87 -15.29 7.32 4.64
C SER A 87 -14.87 8.55 3.83
N PRO A 88 -15.78 9.47 3.47
CA PRO A 88 -15.39 10.77 2.94
C PRO A 88 -14.43 11.55 3.87
N ASP A 89 -14.50 11.29 5.18
CA ASP A 89 -13.65 11.93 6.20
C ASP A 89 -12.21 11.39 6.22
N CYS A 90 -11.84 10.51 5.27
CA CYS A 90 -10.47 10.02 5.16
C CYS A 90 -9.48 11.11 4.67
N LEU A 91 -9.96 12.18 4.07
CA LEU A 91 -9.11 13.33 3.73
C LEU A 91 -8.60 14.03 4.99
N SER A 92 -7.47 14.71 4.90
CA SER A 92 -6.76 15.32 6.03
C SER A 92 -6.22 14.32 7.06
N ARG A 93 -6.10 13.05 6.71
CA ARG A 93 -5.67 12.01 7.64
C ARG A 93 -4.31 11.43 7.26
N LEU A 94 -3.62 10.96 8.30
CA LEU A 94 -2.43 10.13 8.21
C LEU A 94 -2.76 8.77 8.83
N LEU A 95 -2.73 7.72 8.02
CA LEU A 95 -3.21 6.39 8.40
C LEU A 95 -2.12 5.32 8.22
N ASN A 96 -2.25 4.21 8.94
CA ASN A 96 -1.50 2.99 8.70
C ASN A 96 -2.21 2.07 7.67
N ILE A 97 -1.67 0.88 7.43
CA ILE A 97 -2.22 -0.09 6.48
C ILE A 97 -3.60 -0.65 6.87
N PHE A 98 -4.02 -0.49 8.12
CA PHE A 98 -5.33 -0.91 8.61
C PHE A 98 -6.36 0.24 8.61
N GLY A 99 -5.95 1.43 8.18
CA GLY A 99 -6.76 2.64 8.27
C GLY A 99 -6.86 3.20 9.69
N GLU A 100 -5.94 2.82 10.57
CA GLU A 100 -5.84 3.36 11.91
C GLU A 100 -5.06 4.68 11.88
N PRO A 101 -5.46 5.67 12.69
CA PRO A 101 -4.86 6.99 12.69
C PRO A 101 -3.43 7.00 13.25
N LEU A 102 -2.52 7.62 12.52
CA LEU A 102 -1.17 7.99 12.97
C LEU A 102 -1.06 9.48 13.32
N ASP A 103 -2.11 10.25 13.05
CA ASP A 103 -2.20 11.70 13.24
C ASP A 103 -2.74 12.11 14.61
N GLY A 104 -2.94 11.15 15.53
CA GLY A 104 -3.50 11.39 16.86
C GLY A 104 -4.99 11.76 16.90
N LYS A 105 -5.67 11.78 15.74
CA LYS A 105 -7.11 12.06 15.65
C LYS A 105 -7.92 10.77 15.89
N PRO A 106 -9.23 10.88 16.18
CA PRO A 106 -10.10 9.70 16.35
C PRO A 106 -10.09 8.77 15.13
N PRO A 107 -10.36 7.46 15.31
CA PRO A 107 -10.50 6.52 14.21
C PRO A 107 -11.56 6.98 13.19
N LEU A 108 -11.37 6.58 11.92
CA LEU A 108 -12.39 6.82 10.90
C LEU A 108 -13.68 6.10 11.26
N THR A 109 -14.77 6.84 11.30
CA THR A 109 -16.13 6.31 11.40
C THR A 109 -16.63 6.11 9.96
N GLY A 110 -16.43 4.89 9.43
CA GLY A 110 -16.72 4.63 8.04
C GLY A 110 -18.11 4.07 7.78
N ASP A 111 -18.64 4.38 6.61
CA ASP A 111 -19.89 3.81 6.09
C ASP A 111 -19.71 2.38 5.57
N GLY A 112 -18.47 1.88 5.53
CA GLY A 112 -18.13 0.56 5.03
C GLY A 112 -16.67 0.20 5.16
N TYR A 113 -16.35 -0.99 4.65
CA TYR A 113 -14.98 -1.52 4.57
C TYR A 113 -14.67 -1.95 3.14
N ARG A 114 -13.43 -1.74 2.70
CA ARG A 114 -12.93 -2.26 1.41
C ARG A 114 -11.71 -3.14 1.63
N ASN A 115 -11.64 -4.26 0.92
CA ASN A 115 -10.46 -5.11 0.92
C ASN A 115 -9.30 -4.40 0.23
N ILE A 116 -8.11 -4.49 0.82
CA ILE A 116 -6.90 -3.91 0.20
C ILE A 116 -6.41 -4.77 -0.97
N ILE A 117 -6.71 -6.07 -0.97
CA ILE A 117 -6.45 -6.99 -2.07
C ILE A 117 -7.72 -7.05 -2.92
N ALA A 118 -7.75 -6.27 -3.98
CA ALA A 118 -8.88 -6.17 -4.89
C ALA A 118 -8.42 -6.41 -6.33
N LYS A 119 -9.35 -6.88 -7.16
CA LYS A 119 -9.10 -6.98 -8.60
C LYS A 119 -9.21 -5.61 -9.24
N PRO A 120 -8.48 -5.36 -10.35
CA PRO A 120 -8.67 -4.17 -11.17
C PRO A 120 -10.13 -3.97 -11.56
N ALA A 121 -10.51 -2.74 -11.86
CA ALA A 121 -11.84 -2.46 -12.39
C ALA A 121 -12.06 -3.22 -13.71
N PRO A 122 -13.30 -3.68 -13.98
CA PRO A 122 -13.59 -4.41 -15.21
C PRO A 122 -13.27 -3.59 -16.46
N LEU A 123 -12.69 -4.24 -17.48
CA LEU A 123 -12.22 -3.60 -18.72
C LEU A 123 -13.24 -2.68 -19.39
N HIS A 124 -14.54 -3.04 -19.34
CA HIS A 124 -15.60 -2.22 -19.91
C HIS A 124 -15.82 -0.86 -19.20
N ARG A 125 -15.25 -0.68 -18.01
CA ARG A 125 -15.24 0.59 -17.28
C ARG A 125 -13.99 1.42 -17.53
N ALA A 126 -12.96 0.85 -18.17
CA ALA A 126 -11.73 1.55 -18.46
C ALA A 126 -11.98 2.72 -19.41
N LYS A 127 -11.38 3.86 -19.11
CA LYS A 127 -11.40 5.07 -19.94
C LYS A 127 -10.00 5.30 -20.48
N ALA A 128 -9.88 5.60 -21.77
CA ALA A 128 -8.60 5.98 -22.35
C ALA A 128 -8.19 7.37 -21.83
N ALA A 129 -6.93 7.50 -21.43
CA ALA A 129 -6.34 8.76 -21.01
C ALA A 129 -5.90 9.54 -22.26
N THR A 130 -6.43 10.76 -22.44
CA THR A 130 -6.15 11.60 -23.64
C THR A 130 -5.86 13.05 -23.30
N GLU A 131 -6.14 13.50 -22.08
CA GLU A 131 -5.99 14.88 -21.66
C GLU A 131 -4.66 15.08 -20.92
N VAL A 132 -4.02 16.24 -21.13
CA VAL A 132 -2.82 16.63 -20.39
C VAL A 132 -3.20 17.11 -18.99
N LEU A 133 -2.45 16.69 -17.98
CA LEU A 133 -2.52 17.21 -16.62
C LEU A 133 -1.48 18.33 -16.47
N GLU A 134 -1.93 19.54 -16.32
CA GLU A 134 -1.06 20.69 -16.04
C GLU A 134 -0.51 20.60 -14.62
N THR A 135 0.81 20.55 -14.49
CA THR A 135 1.51 20.48 -13.20
C THR A 135 1.89 21.86 -12.65
N GLY A 136 1.85 22.90 -13.50
CA GLY A 136 2.36 24.24 -13.18
C GLY A 136 3.87 24.35 -13.22
N ILE A 137 4.60 23.27 -13.48
CA ILE A 137 6.04 23.24 -13.63
C ILE A 137 6.38 23.33 -15.10
N LYS A 138 6.81 24.51 -15.56
CA LYS A 138 7.01 24.82 -16.98
C LYS A 138 7.80 23.78 -17.76
N VAL A 139 8.88 23.27 -17.18
CA VAL A 139 9.73 22.29 -17.86
C VAL A 139 9.02 20.94 -18.06
N ILE A 140 8.20 20.53 -17.12
CA ILE A 140 7.41 19.29 -17.20
C ILE A 140 6.28 19.48 -18.20
N ASP A 141 5.49 20.53 -18.06
CA ASP A 141 4.32 20.79 -18.91
C ASP A 141 4.71 20.99 -20.39
N LEU A 142 5.94 21.49 -20.64
CA LEU A 142 6.42 21.72 -22.01
C LEU A 142 7.13 20.52 -22.62
N LEU A 143 8.00 19.81 -21.85
CA LEU A 143 8.91 18.80 -22.41
C LEU A 143 8.46 17.37 -22.17
N CYS A 144 7.75 17.10 -21.06
CA CYS A 144 7.27 15.77 -20.68
C CYS A 144 5.92 15.84 -19.96
N PRO A 145 4.87 16.34 -20.64
CA PRO A 145 3.59 16.59 -20.02
C PRO A 145 2.99 15.28 -19.45
N PHE A 146 2.38 15.39 -18.29
CA PHE A 146 1.66 14.28 -17.70
C PHE A 146 0.32 14.08 -18.38
N ILE A 147 -0.12 12.85 -18.47
CA ILE A 147 -1.42 12.50 -19.02
C ILE A 147 -2.37 12.24 -17.85
N ARG A 148 -3.53 12.91 -17.85
CA ARG A 148 -4.59 12.67 -16.88
C ARG A 148 -5.06 11.21 -16.96
N GLY A 149 -5.06 10.53 -15.83
CA GLY A 149 -5.33 9.10 -15.78
C GLY A 149 -4.19 8.21 -16.26
N GLY A 150 -3.02 8.79 -16.53
CA GLY A 150 -1.80 8.08 -16.86
C GLY A 150 -0.95 7.74 -15.63
N LYS A 151 0.14 7.02 -15.88
CA LYS A 151 1.14 6.64 -14.90
C LYS A 151 2.47 7.28 -15.27
N THR A 152 3.11 7.94 -14.32
CA THR A 152 4.40 8.61 -14.53
C THR A 152 5.39 8.17 -13.47
N GLY A 153 6.58 7.74 -13.88
CA GLY A 153 7.68 7.37 -12.99
C GLY A 153 8.70 8.50 -12.86
N LEU A 154 9.10 8.84 -11.64
CA LEU A 154 10.22 9.73 -11.33
C LEU A 154 11.43 8.87 -10.95
N PHE A 155 12.25 8.54 -11.93
CA PHE A 155 13.42 7.70 -11.76
C PHE A 155 14.64 8.51 -11.34
N GLY A 156 15.41 8.01 -10.38
CA GLY A 156 16.67 8.65 -9.96
C GLY A 156 17.19 8.16 -8.62
N GLY A 157 18.44 8.49 -8.34
CA GLY A 157 19.13 8.20 -7.09
C GLY A 157 18.51 8.91 -5.87
N ALA A 158 19.12 8.72 -4.69
CA ALA A 158 18.68 9.40 -3.47
C ALA A 158 19.04 10.91 -3.50
N GLY A 159 18.18 11.74 -2.89
CA GLY A 159 18.48 13.17 -2.69
C GLY A 159 18.38 14.07 -3.92
N VAL A 160 17.82 13.59 -5.02
CA VAL A 160 17.69 14.38 -6.28
C VAL A 160 16.41 15.24 -6.34
N GLY A 161 15.69 15.40 -5.23
CA GLY A 161 14.51 16.27 -5.14
C GLY A 161 13.18 15.66 -5.55
N LYS A 162 13.07 14.32 -5.65
CA LYS A 162 11.80 13.65 -6.00
C LYS A 162 10.64 14.04 -5.06
N THR A 163 10.87 14.08 -3.77
CA THR A 163 9.85 14.44 -2.78
C THR A 163 9.36 15.89 -2.93
N VAL A 164 10.25 16.81 -3.30
CA VAL A 164 9.87 18.21 -3.58
C VAL A 164 8.93 18.29 -4.78
N LEU A 165 9.22 17.54 -5.85
CA LEU A 165 8.34 17.48 -7.01
C LEU A 165 6.96 16.87 -6.66
N ILE A 166 6.94 15.81 -5.85
CA ILE A 166 5.69 15.19 -5.37
C ILE A 166 4.83 16.23 -4.64
N MET A 167 5.42 17.04 -3.77
CA MET A 167 4.71 18.09 -3.06
C MET A 167 4.13 19.14 -4.01
N GLU A 168 4.89 19.58 -5.00
CA GLU A 168 4.40 20.53 -6.01
C GLU A 168 3.24 19.95 -6.83
N PHE A 169 3.29 18.67 -7.17
CA PHE A 169 2.16 18.01 -7.87
C PHE A 169 0.90 17.96 -7.00
N MET A 170 1.03 17.64 -5.72
CA MET A 170 -0.12 17.65 -4.79
C MET A 170 -0.72 19.06 -4.69
N HIS A 171 0.14 20.07 -4.64
CA HIS A 171 -0.26 21.47 -4.60
C HIS A 171 -0.98 21.89 -5.88
N ALA A 172 -0.45 21.48 -7.04
CA ALA A 172 -1.07 21.76 -8.34
C ALA A 172 -2.45 21.10 -8.44
N VAL A 173 -2.57 19.82 -8.10
CA VAL A 173 -3.86 19.11 -8.16
C VAL A 173 -4.88 19.70 -7.21
N ALA A 174 -4.48 20.08 -5.99
CA ALA A 174 -5.39 20.71 -5.03
C ALA A 174 -5.86 22.10 -5.49
N LYS A 175 -4.97 22.92 -6.03
CA LYS A 175 -5.28 24.32 -6.40
C LYS A 175 -5.83 24.49 -7.81
N LEU A 176 -5.23 23.82 -8.81
CA LEU A 176 -5.59 24.01 -10.22
C LEU A 176 -6.76 23.11 -10.63
N HIS A 177 -6.79 21.87 -10.12
CA HIS A 177 -7.75 20.86 -10.56
C HIS A 177 -8.86 20.58 -9.55
N GLN A 178 -8.82 21.19 -8.35
CA GLN A 178 -9.76 20.91 -7.24
C GLN A 178 -9.89 19.41 -6.95
N GLY A 179 -8.83 18.66 -7.26
CA GLY A 179 -8.70 17.24 -7.08
C GLY A 179 -8.35 16.86 -5.64
N VAL A 180 -8.14 15.57 -5.44
CA VAL A 180 -7.66 15.01 -4.17
C VAL A 180 -6.41 14.18 -4.41
N SER A 181 -5.56 14.09 -3.40
CA SER A 181 -4.32 13.33 -3.49
C SER A 181 -4.30 12.21 -2.47
N VAL A 182 -3.77 11.06 -2.86
CA VAL A 182 -3.50 9.94 -1.95
C VAL A 182 -2.02 9.60 -2.02
N PHE A 183 -1.33 9.75 -0.91
CA PHE A 183 0.09 9.51 -0.80
C PHE A 183 0.38 8.18 -0.09
N ALA A 184 1.16 7.33 -0.73
CA ALA A 184 1.67 6.06 -0.19
C ALA A 184 3.15 6.21 0.18
N GLY A 185 3.46 6.33 1.47
CA GLY A 185 4.83 6.36 1.98
C GLY A 185 5.32 4.95 2.31
N VAL A 186 6.05 4.34 1.39
CA VAL A 186 6.50 2.95 1.50
C VAL A 186 7.92 2.86 2.04
N GLY A 187 8.07 2.38 3.25
CA GLY A 187 9.37 2.19 3.87
C GLY A 187 10.14 3.50 4.12
N GLU A 188 9.43 4.59 4.26
CA GLU A 188 10.03 5.89 4.56
C GLU A 188 10.54 5.98 6.01
N ARG A 189 11.55 6.82 6.23
CA ARG A 189 12.03 7.10 7.57
C ARG A 189 10.99 7.92 8.33
N ILE A 190 10.81 7.63 9.62
CA ILE A 190 9.86 8.35 10.50
C ILE A 190 10.06 9.86 10.42
N ARG A 191 11.33 10.33 10.41
CA ARG A 191 11.64 11.74 10.34
C ARG A 191 11.23 12.37 9.00
N GLU A 192 11.55 11.73 7.89
CA GLU A 192 11.22 12.22 6.55
C GLU A 192 9.70 12.25 6.34
N GLY A 193 8.98 11.20 6.77
CA GLY A 193 7.52 11.17 6.74
C GLY A 193 6.87 12.25 7.61
N HIS A 194 7.44 12.54 8.79
CA HIS A 194 6.95 13.61 9.66
C HIS A 194 7.21 15.01 9.08
N GLU A 195 8.39 15.22 8.51
CA GLU A 195 8.74 16.48 7.82
C GLU A 195 7.79 16.72 6.65
N LEU A 196 7.57 15.72 5.79
CA LEU A 196 6.62 15.79 4.67
C LEU A 196 5.20 16.12 5.13
N TRP A 197 4.70 15.44 6.15
CA TRP A 197 3.37 15.71 6.70
C TRP A 197 3.24 17.16 7.20
N ARG A 198 4.25 17.66 7.93
CA ARG A 198 4.30 19.05 8.40
C ARG A 198 4.35 20.06 7.26
N GLU A 199 5.13 19.79 6.24
CA GLU A 199 5.21 20.65 5.06
C GLU A 199 3.86 20.72 4.34
N MET A 200 3.15 19.58 4.21
CA MET A 200 1.81 19.54 3.63
C MET A 200 0.78 20.30 4.46
N GLU A 201 0.86 20.23 5.79
CA GLU A 201 0.02 21.05 6.67
C GLU A 201 0.29 22.54 6.47
N ASN A 202 1.56 22.96 6.47
CA ASN A 202 1.98 24.34 6.29
C ASN A 202 1.62 24.88 4.90
N ALA A 203 1.70 24.06 3.86
CA ALA A 203 1.31 24.40 2.50
C ALA A 203 -0.23 24.44 2.30
N GLY A 204 -1.02 24.02 3.28
CA GLY A 204 -2.48 23.98 3.18
C GLY A 204 -3.01 22.91 2.22
N VAL A 205 -2.23 21.87 1.92
CA VAL A 205 -2.60 20.78 1.00
C VAL A 205 -3.37 19.67 1.70
N MET A 206 -3.15 19.48 3.01
CA MET A 206 -3.75 18.39 3.79
C MET A 206 -5.28 18.26 3.68
N PRO A 207 -6.09 19.34 3.58
CA PRO A 207 -7.54 19.20 3.41
C PRO A 207 -7.96 18.44 2.13
N HIS A 208 -7.06 18.34 1.15
CA HIS A 208 -7.27 17.64 -0.12
C HIS A 208 -6.43 16.38 -0.23
N ALA A 209 -5.78 15.94 0.85
CA ALA A 209 -4.84 14.84 0.83
C ALA A 209 -5.16 13.79 1.89
N LEU A 210 -4.86 12.53 1.56
CA LEU A 210 -4.79 11.39 2.48
C LEU A 210 -3.39 10.81 2.38
N MET A 211 -2.79 10.50 3.52
CA MET A 211 -1.48 9.85 3.59
C MET A 211 -1.60 8.46 4.22
N VAL A 212 -0.99 7.47 3.60
CA VAL A 212 -0.87 6.11 4.15
C VAL A 212 0.60 5.76 4.29
N PHE A 213 1.03 5.43 5.49
CA PHE A 213 2.43 5.15 5.78
C PHE A 213 2.65 3.73 6.29
N GLY A 214 3.73 3.10 5.82
CA GLY A 214 4.39 1.98 6.45
C GLY A 214 5.87 2.29 6.53
N GLN A 215 6.34 2.58 7.73
CA GLN A 215 7.68 3.09 8.00
C GLN A 215 8.76 2.03 7.78
N MET A 216 10.02 2.46 7.70
CA MET A 216 11.17 1.59 7.42
C MET A 216 11.37 0.50 8.50
N ASP A 217 11.01 0.79 9.75
CA ASP A 217 11.14 -0.13 10.89
C ASP A 217 9.95 -1.10 11.04
N GLU A 218 8.93 -0.95 10.19
CA GLU A 218 7.79 -1.87 10.15
C GLU A 218 8.16 -3.20 9.45
N SER A 219 7.35 -4.24 9.74
CA SER A 219 7.55 -5.55 9.11
C SER A 219 7.49 -5.48 7.58
N PRO A 220 8.16 -6.39 6.85
CA PRO A 220 8.08 -6.44 5.39
C PRO A 220 6.63 -6.55 4.89
N GLY A 221 5.77 -7.28 5.63
CA GLY A 221 4.35 -7.39 5.32
C GLY A 221 3.62 -6.06 5.33
N VAL A 222 3.90 -5.19 6.31
CA VAL A 222 3.34 -3.83 6.35
C VAL A 222 3.82 -3.03 5.15
N ARG A 223 5.13 -2.94 4.93
CA ARG A 223 5.71 -2.16 3.83
C ARG A 223 5.19 -2.60 2.45
N PHE A 224 4.96 -3.90 2.27
CA PHE A 224 4.40 -4.47 1.05
C PHE A 224 2.92 -4.11 0.84
N ARG A 225 2.16 -3.82 1.88
CA ARG A 225 0.72 -3.52 1.81
C ARG A 225 0.37 -2.03 1.76
N VAL A 226 1.31 -1.13 2.00
CA VAL A 226 1.08 0.33 1.98
C VAL A 226 0.50 0.80 0.66
N GLY A 227 1.13 0.44 -0.45
CA GLY A 227 0.67 0.81 -1.79
C GLY A 227 -0.75 0.32 -2.09
N MET A 228 -1.04 -0.94 -1.72
CA MET A 228 -2.37 -1.54 -1.90
C MET A 228 -3.44 -0.83 -1.06
N THR A 229 -3.11 -0.48 0.18
CA THR A 229 -4.01 0.26 1.07
C THR A 229 -4.30 1.66 0.54
N ALA A 230 -3.25 2.40 0.17
CA ALA A 230 -3.39 3.75 -0.39
C ALA A 230 -4.22 3.73 -1.68
N LEU A 231 -3.96 2.75 -2.55
CA LEU A 231 -4.70 2.60 -3.79
C LEU A 231 -6.19 2.25 -3.55
N THR A 232 -6.50 1.48 -2.51
CA THR A 232 -7.88 1.21 -2.10
C THR A 232 -8.63 2.49 -1.72
N TYR A 233 -7.96 3.42 -1.04
CA TYR A 233 -8.52 4.74 -0.77
C TYR A 233 -8.63 5.61 -2.03
N ALA A 234 -7.65 5.56 -2.92
CA ALA A 234 -7.70 6.27 -4.19
C ALA A 234 -8.88 5.81 -5.05
N GLU A 235 -9.10 4.50 -5.17
CA GLU A 235 -10.26 3.91 -5.83
C GLU A 235 -11.59 4.33 -5.16
N TYR A 236 -11.64 4.34 -3.83
CA TYR A 236 -12.82 4.80 -3.10
C TYR A 236 -13.12 6.27 -3.39
N LEU A 237 -12.12 7.14 -3.32
CA LEU A 237 -12.28 8.57 -3.59
C LEU A 237 -12.68 8.83 -5.05
N ARG A 238 -12.04 8.15 -6.03
CA ARG A 238 -12.43 8.20 -7.43
C ARG A 238 -13.91 7.87 -7.63
N ASP A 239 -14.36 6.76 -7.03
CA ASP A 239 -15.71 6.25 -7.23
C ASP A 239 -16.79 7.09 -6.54
N THR A 240 -16.46 7.75 -5.42
CA THR A 240 -17.43 8.48 -4.60
C THR A 240 -17.45 9.98 -4.86
N THR A 241 -16.28 10.59 -5.02
CA THR A 241 -16.20 12.06 -5.19
C THR A 241 -16.33 12.51 -6.64
N ARG A 242 -16.06 11.63 -7.60
CA ARG A 242 -15.95 11.92 -9.04
C ARG A 242 -14.95 13.02 -9.37
N LYS A 243 -14.03 13.30 -8.44
CA LYS A 243 -12.92 14.24 -8.64
C LYS A 243 -11.74 13.50 -9.24
N GLU A 244 -10.81 14.25 -9.79
CA GLU A 244 -9.50 13.72 -10.13
C GLU A 244 -8.76 13.28 -8.87
N VAL A 245 -8.20 12.10 -8.91
CA VAL A 245 -7.39 11.54 -7.82
C VAL A 245 -5.95 11.43 -8.29
N LEU A 246 -5.05 12.14 -7.61
CA LEU A 246 -3.61 11.97 -7.78
C LEU A 246 -3.13 10.90 -6.80
N PHE A 247 -2.68 9.77 -7.32
CA PHE A 247 -2.05 8.71 -6.55
C PHE A 247 -0.53 8.87 -6.59
N LEU A 248 0.07 9.02 -5.44
CA LEU A 248 1.51 9.24 -5.28
C LEU A 248 2.11 8.10 -4.48
N MET A 249 3.23 7.56 -4.93
CA MET A 249 3.94 6.50 -4.22
C MET A 249 5.42 6.85 -4.07
N ASP A 250 5.88 6.99 -2.85
CA ASP A 250 7.28 7.15 -2.49
C ASP A 250 7.67 6.08 -1.45
N ASN A 251 8.41 5.07 -1.78
CA ASN A 251 9.11 4.79 -3.02
C ASN A 251 8.66 3.43 -3.58
N ALA A 252 8.34 3.35 -4.88
CA ALA A 252 7.90 2.11 -5.52
C ALA A 252 8.97 0.99 -5.47
N TYR A 253 10.25 1.34 -5.52
CA TYR A 253 11.33 0.37 -5.35
C TYR A 253 11.30 -0.31 -3.97
N ARG A 254 10.89 0.38 -2.91
CA ARG A 254 10.78 -0.21 -1.56
C ARG A 254 9.63 -1.21 -1.44
N PHE A 255 8.58 -1.05 -2.24
CA PHE A 255 7.54 -2.06 -2.37
C PHE A 255 8.12 -3.37 -2.93
N VAL A 256 8.92 -3.30 -4.00
CA VAL A 256 9.62 -4.46 -4.55
C VAL A 256 10.58 -5.07 -3.54
N GLN A 257 11.31 -4.25 -2.81
CA GLN A 257 12.24 -4.67 -1.77
C GLN A 257 11.53 -5.45 -0.65
N ALA A 258 10.38 -4.97 -0.19
CA ALA A 258 9.55 -5.66 0.80
C ALA A 258 9.05 -7.01 0.27
N GLY A 259 8.64 -7.10 -0.99
CA GLY A 259 8.27 -8.34 -1.66
C GLY A 259 9.43 -9.35 -1.73
N SER A 260 10.65 -8.87 -2.01
CA SER A 260 11.87 -9.70 -2.00
C SER A 260 12.19 -10.25 -0.61
N GLU A 261 12.09 -9.43 0.43
CA GLU A 261 12.25 -9.86 1.82
C GLU A 261 11.22 -10.94 2.20
N ILE A 262 9.95 -10.73 1.85
CA ILE A 262 8.88 -11.71 2.06
C ILE A 262 9.19 -13.03 1.34
N SER A 263 9.56 -12.97 0.08
CA SER A 263 9.89 -14.15 -0.73
C SER A 263 11.02 -14.96 -0.12
N GLY A 264 12.08 -14.28 0.34
CA GLY A 264 13.20 -14.91 1.04
C GLY A 264 12.77 -15.58 2.36
N LEU A 265 11.94 -14.89 3.15
CA LEU A 265 11.40 -15.42 4.41
C LEU A 265 10.45 -16.63 4.21
N LEU A 266 9.75 -16.67 3.08
CA LEU A 266 8.92 -17.82 2.68
C LEU A 266 9.76 -19.01 2.17
N GLY A 267 11.08 -18.85 2.02
CA GLY A 267 11.98 -19.87 1.52
C GLY A 267 11.89 -20.09 0.00
N ARG A 268 11.38 -19.10 -0.75
CA ARG A 268 11.35 -19.18 -2.21
C ARG A 268 12.74 -18.96 -2.79
N MET A 269 13.10 -19.76 -3.81
CA MET A 269 14.38 -19.58 -4.51
C MET A 269 14.37 -18.24 -5.26
N PRO A 270 15.39 -17.37 -5.06
CA PRO A 270 15.44 -16.10 -5.75
C PRO A 270 15.67 -16.30 -7.26
N ALA A 271 15.12 -15.38 -8.04
CA ALA A 271 15.35 -15.24 -9.47
C ALA A 271 16.63 -14.43 -9.74
N THR A 272 16.76 -13.86 -10.93
CA THR A 272 17.90 -13.06 -11.37
C THR A 272 18.20 -11.92 -10.41
N VAL A 273 19.47 -11.71 -10.10
CA VAL A 273 19.99 -10.62 -9.22
C VAL A 273 19.43 -10.66 -7.79
N GLY A 274 18.83 -11.79 -7.38
CA GLY A 274 18.32 -11.97 -6.01
C GLY A 274 16.88 -11.50 -5.78
N TYR A 275 16.17 -11.07 -6.82
CA TYR A 275 14.76 -10.70 -6.73
C TYR A 275 13.83 -11.92 -6.61
N GLN A 276 12.60 -11.68 -6.14
CA GLN A 276 11.56 -12.70 -6.07
C GLN A 276 11.11 -13.16 -7.46
N PRO A 277 10.78 -14.46 -7.62
CA PRO A 277 10.28 -14.99 -8.90
C PRO A 277 8.92 -14.40 -9.31
N THR A 278 8.19 -13.82 -8.35
CA THR A 278 6.87 -13.21 -8.52
C THR A 278 6.92 -11.69 -8.76
N LEU A 279 8.12 -11.10 -8.95
CA LEU A 279 8.34 -9.66 -9.09
C LEU A 279 7.37 -8.99 -10.08
N ILE A 280 7.32 -9.49 -11.31
CA ILE A 280 6.49 -8.90 -12.38
C ILE A 280 5.00 -8.98 -12.00
N SER A 281 4.55 -10.12 -11.49
CA SER A 281 3.15 -10.31 -11.10
C SER A 281 2.75 -9.37 -9.95
N GLU A 282 3.60 -9.20 -8.96
CA GLU A 282 3.35 -8.34 -7.80
C GLU A 282 3.27 -6.85 -8.20
N VAL A 283 4.18 -6.40 -9.06
CA VAL A 283 4.13 -5.05 -9.62
C VAL A 283 2.89 -4.86 -10.47
N SER A 284 2.58 -5.82 -11.36
CA SER A 284 1.39 -5.75 -12.21
C SER A 284 0.08 -5.72 -11.39
N GLU A 285 -0.02 -6.49 -10.29
CA GLU A 285 -1.19 -6.45 -9.42
C GLU A 285 -1.45 -5.05 -8.83
N LEU A 286 -0.42 -4.30 -8.52
CA LEU A 286 -0.53 -2.93 -8.07
C LEU A 286 -0.89 -1.99 -9.24
N GLU A 287 -0.11 -2.07 -10.32
CA GLU A 287 -0.19 -1.15 -11.44
C GLU A 287 -1.51 -1.25 -12.21
N GLU A 288 -2.04 -2.46 -12.42
CA GLU A 288 -3.30 -2.67 -13.14
C GLU A 288 -4.53 -2.11 -12.41
N ARG A 289 -4.43 -1.87 -11.10
CA ARG A 289 -5.47 -1.18 -10.34
C ARG A 289 -5.47 0.33 -10.54
N ILE A 290 -4.32 0.90 -10.94
CA ILE A 290 -4.18 2.33 -11.24
C ILE A 290 -4.74 2.59 -12.62
N MET A 291 -6.04 2.87 -12.67
CA MET A 291 -6.72 3.11 -13.94
C MET A 291 -7.85 4.13 -13.82
N SER A 292 -8.06 4.86 -14.90
CA SER A 292 -9.23 5.72 -15.08
C SER A 292 -10.44 4.89 -15.47
N THR A 293 -11.58 5.27 -14.93
CA THR A 293 -12.85 4.62 -15.17
C THR A 293 -13.92 5.64 -15.54
N THR A 294 -15.08 5.17 -15.94
CA THR A 294 -16.26 6.03 -16.17
C THR A 294 -16.71 6.80 -14.91
N SER A 295 -16.25 6.41 -13.72
CA SER A 295 -16.56 7.07 -12.45
C SER A 295 -15.62 8.25 -12.15
N GLY A 296 -14.39 8.23 -12.67
CA GLY A 296 -13.37 9.25 -12.43
C GLY A 296 -11.98 8.77 -12.84
N ASP A 297 -11.01 9.66 -12.73
CA ASP A 297 -9.65 9.42 -13.15
C ASP A 297 -8.71 9.23 -11.95
N ILE A 298 -7.74 8.31 -12.07
CA ILE A 298 -6.60 8.19 -11.17
C ILE A 298 -5.35 8.45 -11.99
N THR A 299 -4.68 9.56 -11.72
CA THR A 299 -3.35 9.87 -12.26
C THR A 299 -2.31 9.43 -11.24
N SER A 300 -1.31 8.67 -11.67
CA SER A 300 -0.26 8.17 -10.77
C SER A 300 1.07 8.85 -11.04
N VAL A 301 1.76 9.23 -9.97
CA VAL A 301 3.16 9.63 -9.99
C VAL A 301 3.92 8.82 -8.95
N GLN A 302 4.92 8.08 -9.39
CA GLN A 302 5.67 7.16 -8.55
C GLN A 302 7.14 7.54 -8.52
N ALA A 303 7.68 7.76 -7.32
CA ALA A 303 9.12 7.88 -7.15
C ALA A 303 9.75 6.48 -7.17
N VAL A 304 10.73 6.30 -8.03
CA VAL A 304 11.47 5.05 -8.17
C VAL A 304 12.95 5.30 -7.88
N TYR A 305 13.45 4.63 -6.86
CA TYR A 305 14.89 4.61 -6.61
C TYR A 305 15.56 3.69 -7.63
N VAL A 306 16.62 4.18 -8.26
CA VAL A 306 17.42 3.42 -9.22
C VAL A 306 18.73 3.02 -8.54
N PRO A 307 18.94 1.75 -8.19
CA PRO A 307 20.19 1.28 -7.59
C PRO A 307 21.38 1.51 -8.51
N ALA A 308 22.44 2.13 -8.02
CA ALA A 308 23.66 2.41 -8.77
C ALA A 308 23.43 3.13 -10.13
N ASP A 309 22.31 3.85 -10.26
CA ASP A 309 21.86 4.50 -11.50
C ASP A 309 21.69 3.52 -12.68
N ASP A 310 21.48 2.23 -12.41
CA ASP A 310 21.30 1.19 -13.39
C ASP A 310 19.81 1.01 -13.77
N MET A 311 19.42 1.56 -14.92
CA MET A 311 18.06 1.45 -15.45
C MET A 311 17.72 0.04 -15.94
N THR A 312 18.70 -0.87 -16.00
CA THR A 312 18.49 -2.28 -16.40
C THR A 312 18.20 -3.20 -15.22
N ASP A 313 18.21 -2.65 -13.99
CA ASP A 313 17.82 -3.38 -12.79
C ASP A 313 16.43 -4.01 -12.96
N PRO A 314 16.22 -5.30 -12.61
CA PRO A 314 14.94 -5.98 -12.81
C PRO A 314 13.74 -5.30 -12.14
N ALA A 315 13.93 -4.69 -10.96
CA ALA A 315 12.86 -3.98 -10.27
C ALA A 315 12.50 -2.69 -11.01
N VAL A 316 13.52 -1.93 -11.45
CA VAL A 316 13.33 -0.69 -12.23
C VAL A 316 12.62 -1.01 -13.54
N SER A 317 13.09 -2.05 -14.24
CA SER A 317 12.47 -2.51 -15.49
C SER A 317 11.02 -2.99 -15.29
N ALA A 318 10.72 -3.68 -14.19
CA ALA A 318 9.36 -4.15 -13.91
C ALA A 318 8.37 -3.01 -13.62
N ILE A 319 8.84 -1.93 -13.01
CA ILE A 319 8.00 -0.74 -12.74
C ILE A 319 7.87 0.13 -14.00
N LEU A 320 8.89 0.15 -14.88
CA LEU A 320 8.90 0.96 -16.10
C LEU A 320 7.98 0.39 -17.19
N ASN A 321 7.80 -0.94 -17.24
CA ASN A 321 6.99 -1.66 -18.24
C ASN A 321 5.53 -1.82 -17.79
#